data_857f5e885b0bf4448899c290eae3054e
#
_entry.id   857f5e885b0bf4448899c290eae3054e
#
_cell.length_a   1.000
_cell.length_b   1.000
_cell.length_c   1.000
_cell.angle_alpha   90.00
_cell.angle_beta   90.00
_cell.angle_gamma   90.00
#
_symmetry.space_group_name_H-M   'P 1'
#
loop_
_entity.id
_entity.type
_entity.pdbx_description
1 polymer ?
#
loop_
_entity_poly.entity_id
_entity_poly.type
_entity_poly.pdbx_seq_one_letter_code
_entity_poly.pdbx_strand_id
1 'polypeptide(L)'
;MFENLSERLSRTVKNLRGQGRLTEDNIKDTLREIRMALLEADVALPVVRRFIDQVREKAVGQDVLTSLSPGQALVKVVNDELVEVMGESFSGLNLNNKPPVVILMAGLQGAGKTTTVAKLARRLIEQDKKHVMVVSSDVYRPAAIDQLQTLAREVHAEFIPSDRKQNPVKIAEQALQTARKHNADVLLVDTAGRLHIDEQMMDEIKAIHQAISPHETLFVVDSMTGQDAANTAKAFNEALPLTGVILTKTDGDARGGAALSVRQITGKPIKFIGSGEKTEALEAFHPERIASRILGMGDILSLVEQAHQKVDQDKAKKLVQKVRKGKGFDLEDLRDQFAQMENMGGLSSLIDKLPGVGGNISQQLQNPEHLKQMKRMVAIIDSMTPQERRKPEIINGSRKRRVASGSGTQIQDVNRLLKQHKQMQKMMKKMGNKGAMRGMMQAMKGKMPPGMPF
;
A
#
# COMPACT_ATOMS: atom_id res chain seq x y z
N MET A 1 -1.06 -6.26 6.95
CA MET A 1 -2.51 -6.57 6.99
C MET A 1 -2.79 -7.86 6.23
N PHE A 2 -3.69 -8.68 6.67
CA PHE A 2 -4.08 -9.97 6.09
C PHE A 2 -3.06 -11.13 6.19
N GLU A 3 -1.88 -11.01 6.79
CA GLU A 3 -0.86 -12.07 6.81
C GLU A 3 -1.39 -13.35 7.44
N ASN A 4 -1.98 -13.29 8.63
CA ASN A 4 -2.59 -14.45 9.30
C ASN A 4 -3.74 -15.06 8.50
N LEU A 5 -4.63 -14.22 7.95
CA LEU A 5 -5.74 -14.66 7.11
C LEU A 5 -5.21 -15.28 5.81
N SER A 6 -4.21 -14.66 5.19
CA SER A 6 -3.57 -15.15 3.96
C SER A 6 -2.87 -16.47 4.17
N GLU A 7 -2.13 -16.64 5.27
CA GLU A 7 -1.43 -17.90 5.55
C GLU A 7 -2.41 -19.06 5.69
N ARG A 8 -3.49 -18.88 6.45
CA ARG A 8 -4.51 -19.91 6.66
C ARG A 8 -5.30 -20.22 5.40
N LEU A 9 -5.83 -19.21 4.74
CA LEU A 9 -6.59 -19.42 3.50
C LEU A 9 -5.72 -19.96 2.37
N SER A 10 -4.47 -19.54 2.25
CA SER A 10 -3.52 -20.10 1.29
C SER A 10 -3.25 -21.58 1.55
N ARG A 11 -3.16 -21.99 2.82
CA ARG A 11 -2.99 -23.39 3.21
C ARG A 11 -4.20 -24.22 2.80
N THR A 12 -5.41 -23.74 3.13
CA THR A 12 -6.67 -24.38 2.75
C THR A 12 -6.80 -24.49 1.23
N VAL A 13 -6.47 -23.44 0.49
CA VAL A 13 -6.47 -23.39 -0.99
C VAL A 13 -5.44 -24.37 -1.58
N LYS A 14 -4.23 -24.48 -1.00
CA LYS A 14 -3.22 -25.46 -1.46
C LYS A 14 -3.69 -26.91 -1.27
N ASN A 15 -4.33 -27.19 -0.14
CA ASN A 15 -4.88 -28.52 0.13
C ASN A 15 -5.98 -28.90 -0.89
N LEU A 16 -6.81 -27.92 -1.27
CA LEU A 16 -7.86 -28.11 -2.30
C LEU A 16 -7.31 -28.35 -3.70
N ARG A 17 -6.26 -27.62 -4.10
CA ARG A 17 -5.65 -27.80 -5.44
C ARG A 17 -5.12 -29.21 -5.67
N GLY A 18 -4.77 -29.95 -4.61
CA GLY A 18 -4.29 -31.34 -4.68
C GLY A 18 -5.40 -32.39 -4.76
N GLN A 19 -6.69 -32.03 -4.59
CA GLN A 19 -7.80 -32.97 -4.57
C GLN A 19 -8.42 -33.14 -5.96
N GLY A 20 -8.41 -34.36 -6.50
CA GLY A 20 -8.94 -34.65 -7.82
C GLY A 20 -10.47 -34.71 -7.91
N ARG A 21 -11.18 -34.77 -6.79
CA ARG A 21 -12.64 -34.73 -6.69
C ARG A 21 -13.05 -33.97 -5.43
N LEU A 22 -13.99 -33.02 -5.56
CA LEU A 22 -14.70 -32.42 -4.43
C LEU A 22 -15.90 -33.28 -4.11
N THR A 23 -15.96 -33.76 -2.88
CA THR A 23 -17.15 -34.37 -2.29
C THR A 23 -17.86 -33.35 -1.42
N GLU A 24 -19.14 -33.56 -1.10
CA GLU A 24 -19.85 -32.69 -0.15
C GLU A 24 -19.13 -32.57 1.19
N ASP A 25 -18.50 -33.68 1.65
CA ASP A 25 -17.73 -33.64 2.90
C ASP A 25 -16.46 -32.78 2.79
N ASN A 26 -15.72 -32.88 1.69
CA ASN A 26 -14.53 -32.03 1.47
C ASN A 26 -14.88 -30.54 1.38
N ILE A 27 -16.00 -30.21 0.76
CA ILE A 27 -16.52 -28.82 0.70
C ILE A 27 -16.90 -28.35 2.11
N LYS A 28 -17.58 -29.19 2.90
CA LYS A 28 -18.00 -28.89 4.26
C LYS A 28 -16.80 -28.62 5.18
N ASP A 29 -15.77 -29.46 5.12
CA ASP A 29 -14.54 -29.28 5.89
C ASP A 29 -13.79 -28.02 5.49
N THR A 30 -13.68 -27.77 4.18
CA THR A 30 -13.07 -26.55 3.66
C THR A 30 -13.80 -25.28 4.10
N LEU A 31 -15.13 -25.27 4.02
CA LEU A 31 -15.95 -24.14 4.47
C LEU A 31 -15.80 -23.93 5.97
N ARG A 32 -15.61 -24.99 6.75
CA ARG A 32 -15.32 -24.89 8.19
C ARG A 32 -13.96 -24.24 8.43
N GLU A 33 -12.92 -24.63 7.72
CA GLU A 33 -11.59 -24.01 7.81
C GLU A 33 -11.63 -22.52 7.42
N ILE A 34 -12.30 -22.19 6.32
CA ILE A 34 -12.47 -20.79 5.86
C ILE A 34 -13.22 -19.98 6.94
N ARG A 35 -14.31 -20.54 7.51
CA ARG A 35 -15.06 -19.90 8.58
C ARG A 35 -14.18 -19.60 9.79
N MET A 36 -13.36 -20.57 10.21
CA MET A 36 -12.44 -20.37 11.34
C MET A 36 -11.40 -19.30 11.04
N ALA A 37 -10.82 -19.30 9.84
CA ALA A 37 -9.85 -18.30 9.41
C ALA A 37 -10.44 -16.87 9.44
N LEU A 38 -11.67 -16.69 8.97
CA LEU A 38 -12.36 -15.40 8.99
C LEU A 38 -12.69 -14.93 10.42
N LEU A 39 -13.13 -15.84 11.31
CA LEU A 39 -13.40 -15.51 12.72
C LEU A 39 -12.14 -15.12 13.47
N GLU A 40 -11.03 -15.82 13.25
CA GLU A 40 -9.73 -15.48 13.85
C GLU A 40 -9.13 -14.19 13.28
N ALA A 41 -9.53 -13.83 12.08
CA ALA A 41 -9.22 -12.52 11.48
C ALA A 41 -10.11 -11.39 12.02
N ASP A 42 -10.95 -11.63 13.02
CA ASP A 42 -11.90 -10.68 13.62
C ASP A 42 -12.95 -10.14 12.62
N VAL A 43 -13.35 -10.96 11.64
CA VAL A 43 -14.49 -10.63 10.78
C VAL A 43 -15.78 -10.77 11.59
N ALA A 44 -16.69 -9.80 11.46
CA ALA A 44 -17.96 -9.81 12.16
C ALA A 44 -18.80 -11.06 11.82
N LEU A 45 -19.34 -11.73 12.84
CA LEU A 45 -20.04 -13.01 12.70
C LEU A 45 -21.17 -13.00 11.65
N PRO A 46 -22.00 -11.95 11.50
CA PRO A 46 -23.01 -11.90 10.44
C PRO A 46 -22.41 -11.94 9.04
N VAL A 47 -21.26 -11.26 8.85
CA VAL A 47 -20.53 -11.23 7.59
C VAL A 47 -19.96 -12.61 7.27
N VAL A 48 -19.34 -13.28 8.26
CA VAL A 48 -18.82 -14.65 8.10
C VAL A 48 -19.92 -15.63 7.71
N ARG A 49 -21.07 -15.56 8.37
CA ARG A 49 -22.22 -16.44 8.05
C ARG A 49 -22.66 -16.25 6.61
N ARG A 50 -22.94 -15.02 6.21
CA ARG A 50 -23.36 -14.69 4.85
C ARG A 50 -22.34 -15.15 3.81
N PHE A 51 -21.07 -14.88 4.03
CA PHE A 51 -19.99 -15.31 3.16
C PHE A 51 -19.97 -16.84 2.95
N ILE A 52 -20.02 -17.61 4.05
CA ILE A 52 -20.00 -19.08 3.97
C ILE A 52 -21.23 -19.63 3.26
N ASP A 53 -22.41 -19.04 3.47
CA ASP A 53 -23.65 -19.47 2.82
C ASP A 53 -23.60 -19.17 1.31
N GLN A 54 -23.11 -18.00 0.90
CA GLN A 54 -22.95 -17.63 -0.51
C GLN A 54 -21.92 -18.51 -1.22
N VAL A 55 -20.75 -18.76 -0.58
CA VAL A 55 -19.75 -19.69 -1.14
C VAL A 55 -20.34 -21.09 -1.29
N ARG A 56 -21.11 -21.57 -0.32
CA ARG A 56 -21.79 -22.90 -0.39
C ARG A 56 -22.76 -22.96 -1.56
N GLU A 57 -23.65 -21.98 -1.70
CA GLU A 57 -24.62 -21.95 -2.81
C GLU A 57 -23.93 -21.92 -4.17
N LYS A 58 -22.93 -21.06 -4.33
CA LYS A 58 -22.18 -20.94 -5.58
C LYS A 58 -21.34 -22.18 -5.89
N ALA A 59 -20.81 -22.86 -4.88
CA ALA A 59 -20.01 -24.07 -5.06
C ALA A 59 -20.85 -25.29 -5.45
N VAL A 60 -22.06 -25.40 -4.93
CA VAL A 60 -22.98 -26.53 -5.23
C VAL A 60 -23.71 -26.32 -6.57
N GLY A 61 -23.98 -25.07 -6.97
CA GLY A 61 -24.76 -24.74 -8.17
C GLY A 61 -23.94 -24.63 -9.47
N GLN A 62 -22.62 -24.63 -9.41
CA GLN A 62 -21.80 -24.56 -10.61
C GLN A 62 -21.56 -25.95 -11.21
N ASP A 63 -22.10 -26.17 -12.41
CA ASP A 63 -21.53 -27.14 -13.34
C ASP A 63 -20.05 -26.81 -13.50
N VAL A 64 -19.18 -27.68 -12.98
CA VAL A 64 -17.73 -27.52 -13.01
C VAL A 64 -17.34 -27.26 -14.46
N LEU A 65 -16.92 -26.03 -14.77
CA LEU A 65 -16.35 -25.70 -16.06
C LEU A 65 -15.35 -26.80 -16.42
N THR A 66 -15.59 -27.49 -17.53
CA THR A 66 -14.88 -28.70 -17.98
C THR A 66 -13.36 -28.55 -18.11
N SER A 67 -12.85 -27.32 -17.94
CA SER A 67 -11.43 -26.95 -18.02
C SER A 67 -10.71 -26.76 -16.67
N LEU A 68 -11.43 -26.73 -15.53
CA LEU A 68 -10.83 -26.50 -14.20
C LEU A 68 -10.99 -27.76 -13.32
N SER A 69 -9.96 -28.04 -12.49
CA SER A 69 -10.15 -29.03 -11.43
C SER A 69 -11.17 -28.53 -10.41
N PRO A 70 -11.95 -29.42 -9.76
CA PRO A 70 -12.94 -29.04 -8.76
C PRO A 70 -12.38 -28.11 -7.67
N GLY A 71 -11.15 -28.37 -7.21
CA GLY A 71 -10.48 -27.51 -6.23
C GLY A 71 -10.19 -26.09 -6.77
N GLN A 72 -9.86 -25.95 -8.05
CA GLN A 72 -9.66 -24.65 -8.69
C GLN A 72 -10.97 -23.88 -8.84
N ALA A 73 -12.06 -24.59 -9.14
CA ALA A 73 -13.39 -23.98 -9.21
C ALA A 73 -13.82 -23.39 -7.85
N LEU A 74 -13.63 -24.14 -6.75
CA LEU A 74 -13.95 -23.63 -5.41
C LEU A 74 -13.07 -22.44 -5.01
N VAL A 75 -11.77 -22.46 -5.34
CA VAL A 75 -10.88 -21.33 -5.11
C VAL A 75 -11.36 -20.08 -5.85
N LYS A 76 -11.84 -20.25 -7.08
CA LYS A 76 -12.42 -19.14 -7.85
C LYS A 76 -13.67 -18.60 -7.18
N VAL A 77 -14.59 -19.45 -6.74
CA VAL A 77 -15.80 -19.03 -6.01
C VAL A 77 -15.44 -18.24 -4.75
N VAL A 78 -14.48 -18.72 -3.96
CA VAL A 78 -14.03 -18.02 -2.75
C VAL A 78 -13.40 -16.66 -3.10
N ASN A 79 -12.60 -16.58 -4.18
CA ASN A 79 -12.03 -15.32 -4.64
C ASN A 79 -13.11 -14.32 -5.07
N ASP A 80 -14.03 -14.75 -5.90
CA ASP A 80 -15.10 -13.90 -6.43
C ASP A 80 -15.98 -13.39 -5.30
N GLU A 81 -16.28 -14.23 -4.30
CA GLU A 81 -17.04 -13.85 -3.11
C GLU A 81 -16.27 -12.86 -2.21
N LEU A 82 -14.96 -13.05 -2.04
CA LEU A 82 -14.12 -12.06 -1.32
C LEU A 82 -14.16 -10.70 -2.01
N VAL A 83 -14.07 -10.68 -3.34
CA VAL A 83 -14.16 -9.43 -4.13
C VAL A 83 -15.53 -8.78 -3.97
N GLU A 84 -16.61 -9.54 -4.05
CA GLU A 84 -17.98 -9.04 -3.89
C GLU A 84 -18.19 -8.44 -2.48
N VAL A 85 -17.75 -9.13 -1.44
CA VAL A 85 -17.83 -8.65 -0.04
C VAL A 85 -17.02 -7.36 0.15
N MET A 86 -15.89 -7.21 -0.52
CA MET A 86 -15.05 -6.01 -0.43
C MET A 86 -15.48 -4.87 -1.35
N GLY A 87 -16.41 -5.11 -2.34
CA GLY A 87 -17.02 -4.07 -3.14
C GLY A 87 -16.66 -4.05 -4.63
N GLU A 88 -16.39 -5.19 -5.23
CA GLU A 88 -16.20 -5.45 -6.67
C GLU A 88 -15.08 -4.65 -7.36
N SER A 89 -15.09 -3.32 -7.27
CA SER A 89 -14.12 -2.46 -7.96
C SER A 89 -13.67 -1.27 -7.11
N PHE A 90 -12.54 -0.69 -7.48
CA PHE A 90 -12.04 0.53 -6.86
C PHE A 90 -12.99 1.70 -7.11
N SER A 91 -13.34 2.41 -6.02
CA SER A 91 -14.12 3.63 -6.04
C SER A 91 -13.23 4.82 -5.63
N GLY A 92 -12.84 5.64 -6.59
CA GLY A 92 -12.05 6.86 -6.35
C GLY A 92 -12.83 7.97 -5.65
N LEU A 93 -12.18 9.11 -5.44
CA LEU A 93 -12.83 10.34 -4.99
C LEU A 93 -13.66 10.95 -6.12
N ASN A 94 -14.83 11.46 -5.78
CA ASN A 94 -15.63 12.24 -6.73
C ASN A 94 -15.13 13.69 -6.81
N LEU A 95 -14.14 13.91 -7.64
CA LEU A 95 -13.54 15.24 -7.87
C LEU A 95 -14.22 16.03 -9.01
N ASN A 96 -15.22 15.44 -9.67
CA ASN A 96 -15.93 16.07 -10.79
C ASN A 96 -17.04 17.02 -10.35
N ASN A 97 -16.73 17.89 -9.38
CA ASN A 97 -17.65 18.90 -8.84
C ASN A 97 -17.06 20.29 -9.01
N LYS A 98 -17.90 21.32 -8.81
CA LYS A 98 -17.43 22.72 -8.83
C LYS A 98 -16.43 22.95 -7.69
N PRO A 99 -15.25 23.50 -7.97
CA PRO A 99 -14.27 23.83 -6.94
C PRO A 99 -14.78 24.90 -5.93
N PRO A 100 -14.35 24.84 -4.68
CA PRO A 100 -13.54 23.77 -4.10
C PRO A 100 -14.37 22.49 -3.83
N VAL A 101 -13.83 21.32 -4.19
CA VAL A 101 -14.38 20.05 -3.75
C VAL A 101 -14.08 19.87 -2.27
N VAL A 102 -15.12 19.83 -1.44
CA VAL A 102 -14.98 19.74 0.01
C VAL A 102 -15.00 18.27 0.44
N ILE A 103 -13.98 17.87 1.18
CA ILE A 103 -13.83 16.52 1.72
C ILE A 103 -13.75 16.60 3.24
N LEU A 104 -14.71 16.02 3.93
CA LEU A 104 -14.78 15.96 5.38
C LEU A 104 -14.22 14.64 5.90
N MET A 105 -13.31 14.70 6.87
CA MET A 105 -12.73 13.51 7.50
C MET A 105 -13.40 13.26 8.85
N ALA A 106 -14.04 12.12 9.01
CA ALA A 106 -14.73 11.72 10.23
C ALA A 106 -14.12 10.44 10.83
N GLY A 107 -14.20 10.26 12.16
CA GLY A 107 -13.70 9.05 12.83
C GLY A 107 -13.26 9.32 14.27
N LEU A 108 -12.95 8.25 15.01
CA LEU A 108 -12.52 8.33 16.40
C LEU A 108 -11.11 8.93 16.58
N GLN A 109 -10.78 9.27 17.81
CA GLN A 109 -9.43 9.69 18.19
C GLN A 109 -8.44 8.55 17.95
N GLY A 110 -7.26 8.88 17.41
CA GLY A 110 -6.24 7.88 17.12
C GLY A 110 -6.47 7.07 15.85
N ALA A 111 -7.60 7.24 15.15
CA ALA A 111 -7.88 6.55 13.89
C ALA A 111 -6.98 7.03 12.72
N GLY A 112 -6.17 8.06 12.91
CA GLY A 112 -5.24 8.55 11.89
C GLY A 112 -5.83 9.59 10.92
N LYS A 113 -6.88 10.32 11.29
CA LYS A 113 -7.52 11.35 10.45
C LYS A 113 -6.52 12.41 9.96
N THR A 114 -5.86 13.09 10.87
CA THR A 114 -4.91 14.19 10.56
C THR A 114 -3.79 13.73 9.63
N THR A 115 -3.22 12.56 9.89
CA THR A 115 -2.19 11.98 9.01
C THR A 115 -2.77 11.60 7.65
N THR A 116 -4.01 11.11 7.62
CA THR A 116 -4.70 10.76 6.37
C THR A 116 -5.03 11.99 5.53
N VAL A 117 -5.38 13.13 6.14
CA VAL A 117 -5.52 14.42 5.45
C VAL A 117 -4.24 14.77 4.70
N ALA A 118 -3.09 14.69 5.36
CA ALA A 118 -1.81 14.99 4.73
C ALA A 118 -1.47 14.01 3.58
N LYS A 119 -1.69 12.71 3.79
CA LYS A 119 -1.48 11.68 2.75
C LYS A 119 -2.37 11.92 1.53
N LEU A 120 -3.63 12.24 1.78
CA LEU A 120 -4.59 12.53 0.71
C LEU A 120 -4.24 13.82 -0.02
N ALA A 121 -3.86 14.88 0.71
CA ALA A 121 -3.37 16.12 0.14
C ALA A 121 -2.16 15.89 -0.77
N ARG A 122 -1.16 15.14 -0.31
CA ARG A 122 0.00 14.77 -1.11
C ARG A 122 -0.40 14.08 -2.40
N ARG A 123 -1.26 13.06 -2.31
CA ARG A 123 -1.75 12.33 -3.48
C ARG A 123 -2.43 13.25 -4.49
N LEU A 124 -3.34 14.11 -4.03
CA LEU A 124 -4.07 15.05 -4.87
C LEU A 124 -3.12 16.06 -5.56
N ILE A 125 -2.09 16.53 -4.85
CA ILE A 125 -1.09 17.45 -5.41
C ILE A 125 -0.17 16.74 -6.40
N GLU A 126 0.40 15.60 -6.01
CA GLU A 126 1.43 14.93 -6.82
C GLU A 126 0.86 14.18 -8.02
N GLN A 127 -0.28 13.48 -7.85
CA GLN A 127 -0.88 12.65 -8.90
C GLN A 127 -1.94 13.39 -9.70
N ASP A 128 -2.87 14.07 -9.02
CA ASP A 128 -4.01 14.72 -9.65
C ASP A 128 -3.76 16.20 -9.99
N LYS A 129 -2.58 16.74 -9.61
CA LYS A 129 -2.14 18.12 -9.88
C LYS A 129 -3.14 19.18 -9.38
N LYS A 130 -3.76 18.94 -8.23
CA LYS A 130 -4.76 19.82 -7.62
C LYS A 130 -4.13 20.84 -6.68
N HIS A 131 -4.70 22.04 -6.62
CA HIS A 131 -4.45 23.01 -5.57
C HIS A 131 -5.26 22.61 -4.34
N VAL A 132 -4.59 22.17 -3.27
CA VAL A 132 -5.22 21.60 -2.08
C VAL A 132 -5.01 22.51 -0.88
N MET A 133 -6.10 22.89 -0.23
CA MET A 133 -6.10 23.55 1.07
C MET A 133 -6.56 22.60 2.16
N VAL A 134 -5.99 22.73 3.35
CA VAL A 134 -6.32 21.91 4.52
C VAL A 134 -6.61 22.78 5.73
N VAL A 135 -7.56 22.35 6.56
CA VAL A 135 -7.91 23.01 7.82
C VAL A 135 -8.15 21.99 8.91
N SER A 136 -7.75 22.30 10.16
CA SER A 136 -8.14 21.51 11.32
C SER A 136 -9.24 22.22 12.11
N SER A 137 -10.34 21.53 12.33
CA SER A 137 -11.41 21.93 13.26
C SER A 137 -11.29 21.21 14.61
N ASP A 138 -10.20 20.46 14.85
CA ASP A 138 -9.90 19.80 16.14
C ASP A 138 -9.34 20.81 17.15
N VAL A 139 -10.24 21.53 17.80
CA VAL A 139 -9.90 22.53 18.83
C VAL A 139 -9.60 21.94 20.20
N TYR A 140 -9.91 20.66 20.39
CA TYR A 140 -9.83 20.00 21.72
C TYR A 140 -8.44 19.46 22.03
N ARG A 141 -7.70 19.02 20.99
CA ARG A 141 -6.33 18.51 21.19
C ARG A 141 -5.29 19.62 21.02
N PRO A 142 -4.46 19.87 22.05
CA PRO A 142 -3.50 20.98 22.02
C PRO A 142 -2.58 21.05 20.80
N ALA A 143 -2.17 19.91 20.29
CA ALA A 143 -1.21 19.82 19.19
C ALA A 143 -1.85 19.50 17.81
N ALA A 144 -3.18 19.35 17.71
CA ALA A 144 -3.79 18.89 16.46
C ALA A 144 -3.63 19.87 15.31
N ILE A 145 -3.84 21.16 15.59
CA ILE A 145 -3.70 22.25 14.60
C ILE A 145 -2.24 22.35 14.14
N ASP A 146 -1.29 22.36 15.09
CA ASP A 146 0.15 22.46 14.80
C ASP A 146 0.64 21.23 14.05
N GLN A 147 0.12 20.06 14.37
CA GLN A 147 0.42 18.81 13.67
C GLN A 147 0.00 18.89 12.21
N LEU A 148 -1.24 19.28 11.94
CA LEU A 148 -1.71 19.41 10.56
C LEU A 148 -0.93 20.50 9.80
N GLN A 149 -0.60 21.62 10.42
CA GLN A 149 0.22 22.66 9.80
C GLN A 149 1.61 22.15 9.40
N THR A 150 2.24 21.36 10.26
CA THR A 150 3.55 20.76 9.97
C THR A 150 3.48 19.78 8.81
N LEU A 151 2.48 18.89 8.83
CA LEU A 151 2.25 17.92 7.77
C LEU A 151 1.88 18.60 6.44
N ALA A 152 1.06 19.67 6.48
CA ALA A 152 0.69 20.43 5.29
C ALA A 152 1.92 21.04 4.60
N ARG A 153 2.86 21.59 5.38
CA ARG A 153 4.13 22.09 4.86
C ARG A 153 4.96 20.99 4.19
N GLU A 154 5.03 19.81 4.81
CA GLU A 154 5.77 18.68 4.27
C GLU A 154 5.25 18.25 2.90
N VAL A 155 3.93 18.25 2.73
CA VAL A 155 3.28 17.81 1.48
C VAL A 155 2.97 18.93 0.50
N HIS A 156 3.39 20.16 0.79
CA HIS A 156 3.14 21.35 -0.02
C HIS A 156 1.65 21.70 -0.18
N ALA A 157 0.82 21.35 0.80
CA ALA A 157 -0.56 21.80 0.86
C ALA A 157 -0.67 23.16 1.54
N GLU A 158 -1.65 23.99 1.13
CA GLU A 158 -1.90 25.27 1.76
C GLU A 158 -2.71 25.08 3.05
N PHE A 159 -2.13 25.49 4.17
CA PHE A 159 -2.78 25.38 5.48
C PHE A 159 -3.60 26.63 5.79
N ILE A 160 -4.86 26.45 6.15
CA ILE A 160 -5.74 27.53 6.64
C ILE A 160 -5.60 27.59 8.17
N PRO A 161 -5.12 28.72 8.72
CA PRO A 161 -4.99 28.89 10.16
C PRO A 161 -6.34 28.79 10.88
N SER A 162 -6.37 28.13 12.01
CA SER A 162 -7.51 28.04 12.93
C SER A 162 -7.05 28.26 14.37
N ASP A 163 -7.95 28.71 15.25
CA ASP A 163 -7.67 28.96 16.66
C ASP A 163 -8.54 28.04 17.53
N ARG A 164 -7.97 27.52 18.59
CA ARG A 164 -8.64 26.66 19.59
C ARG A 164 -9.83 27.31 20.28
N LYS A 165 -9.88 28.64 20.32
CA LYS A 165 -10.99 29.40 20.90
C LYS A 165 -12.18 29.53 19.96
N GLN A 166 -12.00 29.18 18.71
CA GLN A 166 -13.06 29.25 17.71
C GLN A 166 -13.99 28.04 17.79
N ASN A 167 -15.22 28.26 17.37
CA ASN A 167 -16.17 27.15 17.23
C ASN A 167 -15.79 26.32 15.98
N PRO A 168 -15.74 24.99 16.06
CA PRO A 168 -15.38 24.09 14.95
C PRO A 168 -16.20 24.30 13.67
N VAL A 169 -17.50 24.59 13.81
CA VAL A 169 -18.38 24.85 12.67
C VAL A 169 -17.97 26.14 11.95
N LYS A 170 -17.70 27.21 12.72
CA LYS A 170 -17.23 28.48 12.15
C LYS A 170 -15.87 28.36 11.49
N ILE A 171 -14.96 27.54 12.03
CA ILE A 171 -13.66 27.24 11.39
C ILE A 171 -13.90 26.64 9.99
N ALA A 172 -14.78 25.64 9.90
CA ALA A 172 -15.07 24.96 8.64
C ALA A 172 -15.74 25.90 7.61
N GLU A 173 -16.69 26.73 8.04
CA GLU A 173 -17.32 27.76 7.17
C GLU A 173 -16.32 28.79 6.64
N GLN A 174 -15.48 29.32 7.52
CA GLN A 174 -14.44 30.29 7.15
C GLN A 174 -13.41 29.66 6.21
N ALA A 175 -13.05 28.39 6.46
CA ALA A 175 -12.14 27.65 5.59
C ALA A 175 -12.73 27.48 4.18
N LEU A 176 -14.01 27.17 4.06
CA LEU A 176 -14.70 27.06 2.77
C LEU A 176 -14.70 28.41 2.03
N GLN A 177 -14.95 29.52 2.73
CA GLN A 177 -14.89 30.85 2.14
C GLN A 177 -13.47 31.21 1.68
N THR A 178 -12.45 30.86 2.48
CA THR A 178 -11.04 31.08 2.15
C THR A 178 -10.63 30.26 0.93
N ALA A 179 -11.00 28.98 0.89
CA ALA A 179 -10.73 28.10 -0.24
C ALA A 179 -11.35 28.62 -1.56
N ARG A 180 -12.55 29.19 -1.50
CA ARG A 180 -13.19 29.84 -2.66
C ARG A 180 -12.42 31.07 -3.12
N LYS A 181 -11.96 31.92 -2.18
CA LYS A 181 -11.20 33.12 -2.50
C LYS A 181 -9.83 32.83 -3.11
N HIS A 182 -9.19 31.75 -2.68
CA HIS A 182 -7.88 31.31 -3.16
C HIS A 182 -7.98 30.40 -4.41
N ASN A 183 -9.19 30.18 -4.94
CA ASN A 183 -9.44 29.28 -6.07
C ASN A 183 -8.85 27.88 -5.86
N ALA A 184 -8.99 27.33 -4.65
CA ALA A 184 -8.58 25.98 -4.36
C ALA A 184 -9.42 24.96 -5.14
N ASP A 185 -8.79 23.90 -5.64
CA ASP A 185 -9.52 22.79 -6.26
C ASP A 185 -10.18 21.92 -5.19
N VAL A 186 -9.48 21.69 -4.07
CA VAL A 186 -9.94 20.80 -3.00
C VAL A 186 -9.70 21.43 -1.64
N LEU A 187 -10.69 21.32 -0.75
CA LEU A 187 -10.60 21.64 0.67
C LEU A 187 -10.74 20.35 1.49
N LEU A 188 -9.72 19.99 2.27
CA LEU A 188 -9.76 18.88 3.21
C LEU A 188 -10.01 19.44 4.62
N VAL A 189 -11.04 18.94 5.28
CA VAL A 189 -11.43 19.37 6.64
C VAL A 189 -11.17 18.22 7.61
N ASP A 190 -10.15 18.40 8.49
CA ASP A 190 -9.86 17.51 9.60
C ASP A 190 -10.76 17.82 10.78
N THR A 191 -11.43 16.81 11.34
CA THR A 191 -12.32 16.98 12.48
C THR A 191 -11.73 16.40 13.76
N ALA A 192 -12.21 16.88 14.88
CA ALA A 192 -11.93 16.28 16.18
C ALA A 192 -12.37 14.81 16.20
N GLY A 193 -11.69 14.02 17.00
CA GLY A 193 -12.12 12.68 17.36
C GLY A 193 -12.12 12.53 18.89
N ARG A 194 -13.09 11.82 19.41
CA ARG A 194 -13.11 11.42 20.81
C ARG A 194 -12.79 9.93 20.94
N LEU A 195 -12.50 9.48 22.16
CA LEU A 195 -12.16 8.07 22.43
C LEU A 195 -13.34 7.14 22.20
N HIS A 196 -14.55 7.63 22.41
CA HIS A 196 -15.78 6.88 22.18
C HIS A 196 -16.78 7.73 21.42
N ILE A 197 -17.79 7.09 20.85
CA ILE A 197 -18.94 7.74 20.23
C ILE A 197 -19.79 8.33 21.36
N ASP A 198 -19.98 9.63 21.35
CA ASP A 198 -20.92 10.34 22.21
C ASP A 198 -21.81 11.29 21.37
N GLU A 199 -22.96 11.65 21.91
CA GLU A 199 -23.93 12.50 21.24
C GLU A 199 -23.35 13.87 20.85
N GLN A 200 -22.56 14.46 21.75
CA GLN A 200 -21.97 15.78 21.53
C GLN A 200 -21.00 15.80 20.34
N MET A 201 -20.17 14.74 20.21
CA MET A 201 -19.27 14.60 19.05
C MET A 201 -20.06 14.40 17.76
N MET A 202 -21.09 13.58 17.81
CA MET A 202 -21.90 13.28 16.63
C MET A 202 -22.67 14.53 16.17
N ASP A 203 -23.20 15.32 17.10
CA ASP A 203 -23.90 16.56 16.79
C ASP A 203 -22.95 17.63 16.24
N GLU A 204 -21.73 17.74 16.77
CA GLU A 204 -20.71 18.66 16.24
C GLU A 204 -20.36 18.29 14.80
N ILE A 205 -20.08 17.00 14.50
CA ILE A 205 -19.73 16.58 13.14
C ILE A 205 -20.92 16.77 12.19
N LYS A 206 -22.14 16.50 12.62
CA LYS A 206 -23.36 16.79 11.85
C LYS A 206 -23.49 18.29 11.54
N ALA A 207 -23.24 19.13 12.54
CA ALA A 207 -23.28 20.60 12.36
C ALA A 207 -22.23 21.07 11.37
N ILE A 208 -20.99 20.58 11.46
CA ILE A 208 -19.94 20.85 10.49
C ILE A 208 -20.37 20.38 9.09
N HIS A 209 -20.86 19.15 8.97
CA HIS A 209 -21.33 18.60 7.70
C HIS A 209 -22.41 19.45 7.06
N GLN A 210 -23.41 19.88 7.83
CA GLN A 210 -24.50 20.74 7.35
C GLN A 210 -23.98 22.11 6.88
N ALA A 211 -23.03 22.71 7.61
CA ALA A 211 -22.48 24.04 7.34
C ALA A 211 -21.67 24.09 6.03
N ILE A 212 -20.91 23.05 5.72
CA ILE A 212 -20.01 23.05 4.56
C ILE A 212 -20.52 22.19 3.39
N SER A 213 -21.58 21.38 3.58
CA SER A 213 -22.15 20.48 2.57
C SER A 213 -21.07 19.74 1.77
N PRO A 214 -20.27 18.84 2.38
CA PRO A 214 -19.12 18.25 1.73
C PRO A 214 -19.54 17.34 0.57
N HIS A 215 -18.74 17.31 -0.48
CA HIS A 215 -18.93 16.40 -1.62
C HIS A 215 -18.51 14.97 -1.28
N GLU A 216 -17.57 14.82 -0.35
CA GLU A 216 -17.12 13.55 0.19
C GLU A 216 -17.08 13.63 1.72
N THR A 217 -17.65 12.63 2.37
CA THR A 217 -17.54 12.41 3.82
C THR A 217 -16.87 11.06 4.02
N LEU A 218 -15.58 11.11 4.38
CA LEU A 218 -14.74 9.92 4.48
C LEU A 218 -14.61 9.49 5.95
N PHE A 219 -15.03 8.26 6.22
CA PHE A 219 -14.85 7.66 7.53
C PHE A 219 -13.47 7.03 7.63
N VAL A 220 -12.65 7.53 8.55
CA VAL A 220 -11.30 7.02 8.81
C VAL A 220 -11.34 6.10 10.02
N VAL A 221 -10.90 4.88 9.85
CA VAL A 221 -10.95 3.85 10.88
C VAL A 221 -9.64 3.08 10.97
N ASP A 222 -9.24 2.78 12.21
CA ASP A 222 -8.08 1.97 12.52
C ASP A 222 -8.39 0.49 12.25
N SER A 223 -7.65 -0.14 11.35
CA SER A 223 -7.84 -1.55 10.97
C SER A 223 -7.48 -2.53 12.10
N MET A 224 -6.78 -2.08 13.14
CA MET A 224 -6.40 -2.91 14.28
C MET A 224 -7.52 -3.07 15.32
N THR A 225 -8.58 -2.28 15.24
CA THR A 225 -9.69 -2.29 16.23
C THR A 225 -10.69 -3.44 16.02
N GLY A 226 -10.48 -4.28 15.00
CA GLY A 226 -11.29 -5.49 14.78
C GLY A 226 -12.79 -5.22 14.68
N GLN A 227 -13.60 -5.87 15.52
CA GLN A 227 -15.06 -5.71 15.51
C GLN A 227 -15.53 -4.31 15.96
N ASP A 228 -14.76 -3.60 16.78
CA ASP A 228 -15.10 -2.23 17.18
C ASP A 228 -15.07 -1.27 16.00
N ALA A 229 -14.22 -1.53 14.99
CA ALA A 229 -14.26 -0.81 13.73
C ALA A 229 -15.63 -0.90 13.05
N ALA A 230 -16.23 -2.08 13.06
CA ALA A 230 -17.52 -2.35 12.45
C ALA A 230 -18.67 -1.63 13.20
N ASN A 231 -18.66 -1.68 14.53
CA ASN A 231 -19.65 -1.00 15.37
C ASN A 231 -19.55 0.52 15.22
N THR A 232 -18.34 1.04 15.23
CA THR A 232 -18.07 2.47 15.02
C THR A 232 -18.53 2.92 13.64
N ALA A 233 -18.19 2.15 12.59
CA ALA A 233 -18.59 2.44 11.23
C ALA A 233 -20.13 2.49 11.07
N LYS A 234 -20.84 1.59 11.73
CA LYS A 234 -22.31 1.58 11.75
C LYS A 234 -22.86 2.89 12.31
N ALA A 235 -22.41 3.29 13.49
CA ALA A 235 -22.89 4.51 14.15
C ALA A 235 -22.61 5.78 13.32
N PHE A 236 -21.39 5.88 12.74
CA PHE A 236 -21.07 7.01 11.86
C PHE A 236 -21.91 7.00 10.57
N ASN A 237 -22.20 5.83 10.00
CA ASN A 237 -23.01 5.71 8.79
C ASN A 237 -24.51 6.03 9.04
N GLU A 238 -25.00 5.77 10.24
CA GLU A 238 -26.36 6.17 10.65
C GLU A 238 -26.47 7.67 10.90
N ALA A 239 -25.40 8.31 11.35
CA ALA A 239 -25.38 9.72 11.70
C ALA A 239 -25.01 10.66 10.54
N LEU A 240 -24.21 10.21 9.58
CA LEU A 240 -23.66 11.00 8.48
C LEU A 240 -23.83 10.27 7.15
N PRO A 241 -24.08 10.99 6.04
CA PRO A 241 -24.08 10.42 4.71
C PRO A 241 -22.65 10.12 4.24
N LEU A 242 -22.07 9.04 4.76
CA LEU A 242 -20.71 8.62 4.36
C LEU A 242 -20.65 8.33 2.87
N THR A 243 -19.58 8.72 2.21
CA THR A 243 -19.31 8.45 0.79
C THR A 243 -18.21 7.40 0.58
N GLY A 244 -17.43 7.12 1.61
CA GLY A 244 -16.37 6.13 1.56
C GLY A 244 -15.66 5.96 2.90
N VAL A 245 -14.82 4.93 2.93
CA VAL A 245 -14.03 4.55 4.12
C VAL A 245 -12.55 4.56 3.77
N ILE A 246 -11.72 4.94 4.74
CA ILE A 246 -10.27 4.82 4.69
C ILE A 246 -9.82 3.96 5.87
N LEU A 247 -9.15 2.85 5.57
CA LEU A 247 -8.54 2.00 6.58
C LEU A 247 -7.12 2.46 6.85
N THR A 248 -6.76 2.64 8.12
CA THR A 248 -5.42 3.07 8.54
C THR A 248 -4.70 1.96 9.31
N LYS A 249 -3.41 2.15 9.54
CA LYS A 249 -2.54 1.25 10.32
C LYS A 249 -2.54 -0.19 9.80
N THR A 250 -2.63 -0.34 8.48
CA THR A 250 -2.67 -1.66 7.85
C THR A 250 -1.30 -2.33 7.77
N ASP A 251 -0.25 -1.63 8.14
CA ASP A 251 1.13 -2.11 8.35
C ASP A 251 1.35 -2.76 9.73
N GLY A 252 0.44 -2.53 10.68
CA GLY A 252 0.45 -3.19 11.96
C GLY A 252 -0.02 -4.65 11.90
N ASP A 253 -0.10 -5.30 13.05
CA ASP A 253 -0.62 -6.69 13.18
C ASP A 253 -2.16 -6.75 13.04
N ALA A 254 -2.66 -6.09 12.00
CA ALA A 254 -4.08 -6.08 11.70
C ALA A 254 -4.49 -7.42 11.08
N ARG A 255 -5.46 -8.07 11.69
CA ARG A 255 -5.97 -9.39 11.24
C ARG A 255 -6.77 -9.33 9.93
N GLY A 256 -7.09 -8.11 9.46
CA GLY A 256 -7.73 -7.86 8.17
C GLY A 256 -9.25 -7.93 8.15
N GLY A 257 -9.89 -8.42 9.20
CA GLY A 257 -11.34 -8.57 9.28
C GLY A 257 -12.11 -7.25 9.26
N ALA A 258 -11.49 -6.16 9.71
CA ALA A 258 -12.08 -4.83 9.66
C ALA A 258 -12.51 -4.42 8.23
N ALA A 259 -11.69 -4.72 7.22
CA ALA A 259 -11.99 -4.39 5.83
C ALA A 259 -13.30 -5.05 5.34
N LEU A 260 -13.45 -6.36 5.60
CA LEU A 260 -14.63 -7.12 5.23
C LEU A 260 -15.87 -6.65 5.99
N SER A 261 -15.71 -6.40 7.29
CA SER A 261 -16.81 -6.04 8.17
C SER A 261 -17.34 -4.64 7.92
N VAL A 262 -16.45 -3.64 7.83
CA VAL A 262 -16.82 -2.23 7.66
C VAL A 262 -17.57 -2.02 6.33
N ARG A 263 -17.10 -2.62 5.25
CA ARG A 263 -17.74 -2.54 3.93
C ARG A 263 -19.16 -3.12 3.95
N GLN A 264 -19.32 -4.31 4.52
CA GLN A 264 -20.63 -4.99 4.57
C GLN A 264 -21.64 -4.27 5.47
N ILE A 265 -21.18 -3.70 6.59
CA ILE A 265 -22.05 -3.02 7.55
C ILE A 265 -22.47 -1.63 7.06
N THR A 266 -21.54 -0.88 6.45
CA THR A 266 -21.84 0.48 5.99
C THR A 266 -22.45 0.53 4.59
N GLY A 267 -22.21 -0.49 3.77
CA GLY A 267 -22.51 -0.47 2.34
C GLY A 267 -21.64 0.54 1.56
N LYS A 268 -20.65 1.20 2.20
CA LYS A 268 -19.83 2.23 1.58
C LYS A 268 -18.50 1.67 1.07
N PRO A 269 -18.00 2.13 -0.08
CA PRO A 269 -16.74 1.63 -0.63
C PRO A 269 -15.55 1.99 0.27
N ILE A 270 -14.62 1.06 0.41
CA ILE A 270 -13.30 1.39 0.93
C ILE A 270 -12.54 2.03 -0.23
N LYS A 271 -12.13 3.30 -0.05
CA LYS A 271 -11.44 4.06 -1.10
C LYS A 271 -9.93 3.93 -1.00
N PHE A 272 -9.39 3.99 0.21
CA PHE A 272 -7.95 3.95 0.45
C PHE A 272 -7.58 3.12 1.67
N ILE A 273 -6.30 2.67 1.67
CA ILE A 273 -5.64 2.04 2.81
C ILE A 273 -4.35 2.78 3.14
N GLY A 274 -4.13 3.05 4.41
CA GLY A 274 -2.90 3.63 4.95
C GLY A 274 -1.99 2.54 5.50
N SER A 275 -0.87 2.30 4.84
CA SER A 275 0.07 1.21 5.08
C SER A 275 1.37 1.66 5.74
N GLY A 276 1.33 2.67 6.61
CA GLY A 276 2.49 3.17 7.33
C GLY A 276 2.32 4.61 7.81
N GLU A 277 3.31 5.13 8.51
CA GLU A 277 3.29 6.48 9.09
C GLU A 277 3.62 7.58 8.06
N LYS A 278 4.44 7.26 7.06
CA LYS A 278 4.93 8.22 6.06
C LYS A 278 3.79 8.77 5.19
N THR A 279 3.94 10.00 4.73
CA THR A 279 2.94 10.69 3.90
C THR A 279 2.72 10.04 2.53
N GLU A 280 3.67 9.21 2.04
CA GLU A 280 3.51 8.42 0.81
C GLU A 280 2.67 7.15 0.99
N ALA A 281 2.48 6.69 2.25
CA ALA A 281 1.87 5.40 2.54
C ALA A 281 0.33 5.47 2.52
N LEU A 282 -0.24 5.83 1.36
CA LEU A 282 -1.67 5.78 1.06
C LEU A 282 -1.87 5.10 -0.29
N GLU A 283 -2.51 3.95 -0.28
CA GLU A 283 -2.77 3.15 -1.47
C GLU A 283 -4.27 3.14 -1.79
N ALA A 284 -4.61 3.07 -3.07
CA ALA A 284 -5.98 2.84 -3.51
C ALA A 284 -6.42 1.41 -3.13
N PHE A 285 -7.66 1.27 -2.67
CA PHE A 285 -8.20 -0.04 -2.30
C PHE A 285 -8.75 -0.75 -3.54
N HIS A 286 -8.06 -1.79 -3.99
CA HIS A 286 -8.48 -2.63 -5.09
C HIS A 286 -8.94 -3.99 -4.57
N PRO A 287 -10.25 -4.26 -4.48
CA PRO A 287 -10.80 -5.51 -3.93
C PRO A 287 -10.18 -6.77 -4.53
N GLU A 288 -10.05 -6.83 -5.86
CA GLU A 288 -9.48 -7.96 -6.58
C GLU A 288 -8.03 -8.28 -6.16
N ARG A 289 -7.21 -7.24 -5.98
CA ARG A 289 -5.81 -7.39 -5.55
C ARG A 289 -5.71 -7.86 -4.10
N ILE A 290 -6.59 -7.33 -3.25
CA ILE A 290 -6.65 -7.73 -1.84
C ILE A 290 -7.13 -9.19 -1.72
N ALA A 291 -8.17 -9.59 -2.46
CA ALA A 291 -8.64 -10.97 -2.50
C ALA A 291 -7.54 -11.93 -2.97
N SER A 292 -6.85 -11.60 -4.07
CA SER A 292 -5.71 -12.38 -4.59
C SER A 292 -4.58 -12.50 -3.57
N ARG A 293 -4.29 -11.43 -2.82
CA ARG A 293 -3.28 -11.44 -1.75
C ARG A 293 -3.71 -12.32 -0.58
N ILE A 294 -4.97 -12.22 -0.15
CA ILE A 294 -5.55 -13.06 0.91
C ILE A 294 -5.45 -14.55 0.55
N LEU A 295 -5.67 -14.92 -0.70
CA LEU A 295 -5.59 -16.29 -1.18
C LEU A 295 -4.17 -16.77 -1.54
N GLY A 296 -3.15 -15.94 -1.30
CA GLY A 296 -1.75 -16.26 -1.58
C GLY A 296 -1.43 -16.38 -3.08
N MET A 297 -2.25 -15.79 -3.94
CA MET A 297 -2.04 -15.76 -5.39
C MET A 297 -1.12 -14.62 -5.85
N GLY A 298 -0.72 -13.73 -4.92
CA GLY A 298 0.15 -12.59 -5.18
C GLY A 298 -0.58 -11.39 -5.80
N ASP A 299 0.16 -10.28 -5.94
CA ASP A 299 -0.35 -9.04 -6.52
C ASP A 299 0.66 -8.47 -7.53
N ILE A 300 0.71 -9.10 -8.70
CA ILE A 300 1.65 -8.72 -9.78
C ILE A 300 1.32 -7.34 -10.34
N LEU A 301 0.04 -6.96 -10.39
CA LEU A 301 -0.38 -5.67 -10.94
C LEU A 301 0.09 -4.50 -10.08
N SER A 302 -0.05 -4.59 -8.75
CA SER A 302 0.49 -3.58 -7.84
C SER A 302 2.00 -3.44 -7.93
N LEU A 303 2.73 -4.53 -8.16
CA LEU A 303 4.18 -4.49 -8.40
C LEU A 303 4.53 -3.72 -9.66
N VAL A 304 3.80 -3.97 -10.75
CA VAL A 304 4.01 -3.29 -12.03
C VAL A 304 3.68 -1.79 -11.91
N GLU A 305 2.58 -1.44 -11.26
CA GLU A 305 2.18 -0.04 -11.07
C GLU A 305 3.16 0.73 -10.17
N GLN A 306 3.59 0.14 -9.04
CA GLN A 306 4.60 0.76 -8.17
C GLN A 306 5.94 0.92 -8.88
N ALA A 307 6.32 -0.06 -9.70
CA ALA A 307 7.50 0.06 -10.54
C ALA A 307 7.35 1.21 -11.54
N HIS A 308 6.17 1.38 -12.16
CA HIS A 308 5.92 2.50 -13.07
C HIS A 308 5.90 3.86 -12.38
N GLN A 309 5.35 3.97 -11.17
CA GLN A 309 5.26 5.23 -10.44
C GLN A 309 6.58 5.67 -9.80
N LYS A 310 7.40 4.73 -9.32
CA LYS A 310 8.63 5.01 -8.57
C LYS A 310 9.91 4.92 -9.41
N VAL A 311 9.84 4.33 -10.60
CA VAL A 311 10.98 4.29 -11.52
C VAL A 311 11.07 5.63 -12.22
N ASP A 312 12.14 6.37 -11.93
CA ASP A 312 12.55 7.55 -12.70
C ASP A 312 12.84 7.10 -14.14
N GLN A 313 11.82 7.23 -15.00
CA GLN A 313 11.86 6.78 -16.40
C GLN A 313 13.04 7.38 -17.18
N ASP A 314 13.48 8.59 -16.79
CA ASP A 314 14.61 9.24 -17.44
C ASP A 314 15.94 8.60 -17.03
N LYS A 315 16.07 8.17 -15.78
CA LYS A 315 17.25 7.42 -15.32
C LYS A 315 17.31 6.02 -15.92
N ALA A 316 16.17 5.34 -16.00
CA ALA A 316 16.05 4.04 -16.65
C ALA A 316 16.39 4.12 -18.15
N LYS A 317 15.86 5.13 -18.88
CA LYS A 317 16.20 5.39 -20.29
C LYS A 317 17.68 5.71 -20.48
N LYS A 318 18.29 6.50 -19.59
CA LYS A 318 19.72 6.83 -19.61
C LYS A 318 20.58 5.58 -19.41
N LEU A 319 20.20 4.69 -18.49
CA LEU A 319 20.91 3.44 -18.23
C LEU A 319 20.86 2.51 -19.47
N VAL A 320 19.69 2.33 -20.06
CA VAL A 320 19.50 1.53 -21.28
C VAL A 320 20.33 2.12 -22.45
N GLN A 321 20.38 3.44 -22.59
CA GLN A 321 21.19 4.10 -23.61
C GLN A 321 22.70 3.96 -23.33
N LYS A 322 23.14 4.03 -22.05
CA LYS A 322 24.53 3.77 -21.66
C LYS A 322 24.95 2.35 -22.03
N VAL A 323 24.11 1.35 -21.71
CA VAL A 323 24.39 -0.06 -22.04
C VAL A 323 24.41 -0.28 -23.55
N ARG A 324 23.49 0.30 -24.31
CA ARG A 324 23.46 0.22 -25.78
C ARG A 324 24.68 0.89 -26.44
N LYS A 325 25.19 1.98 -25.86
CA LYS A 325 26.37 2.71 -26.36
C LYS A 325 27.70 2.07 -25.91
N GLY A 326 27.67 0.89 -25.26
CA GLY A 326 28.88 0.19 -24.80
C GLY A 326 29.62 0.90 -23.66
N LYS A 327 29.03 1.96 -23.08
CA LYS A 327 29.54 2.59 -21.85
C LYS A 327 29.14 1.70 -20.68
N GLY A 328 30.09 1.01 -20.08
CA GLY A 328 29.84 0.01 -19.03
C GLY A 328 29.10 0.56 -17.82
N PHE A 329 28.43 -0.30 -17.08
CA PHE A 329 27.83 -0.04 -15.79
C PHE A 329 28.88 0.44 -14.78
N ASP A 330 28.75 1.65 -14.24
CA ASP A 330 29.68 2.26 -13.30
C ASP A 330 29.16 2.25 -11.84
N LEU A 331 29.97 2.73 -10.88
CA LEU A 331 29.57 2.76 -9.47
C LEU A 331 28.52 3.84 -9.18
N GLU A 332 28.39 4.85 -10.03
CA GLU A 332 27.34 5.87 -9.93
C GLU A 332 25.97 5.24 -10.28
N ASP A 333 25.94 4.41 -11.33
CA ASP A 333 24.77 3.62 -11.70
C ASP A 333 24.37 2.62 -10.58
N LEU A 334 25.35 2.01 -9.92
CA LEU A 334 25.11 1.11 -8.78
C LEU A 334 24.52 1.84 -7.57
N ARG A 335 25.03 3.03 -7.25
CA ARG A 335 24.50 3.88 -6.20
C ARG A 335 23.04 4.26 -6.47
N ASP A 336 22.77 4.69 -7.70
CA ASP A 336 21.42 5.10 -8.11
C ASP A 336 20.44 3.93 -8.05
N GLN A 337 20.87 2.71 -8.35
CA GLN A 337 20.06 1.50 -8.14
C GLN A 337 19.75 1.25 -6.67
N PHE A 338 20.72 1.39 -5.77
CA PHE A 338 20.46 1.23 -4.33
C PHE A 338 19.50 2.29 -3.80
N ALA A 339 19.66 3.55 -4.24
CA ALA A 339 18.73 4.62 -3.88
C ALA A 339 17.30 4.36 -4.42
N GLN A 340 17.17 3.84 -5.63
CA GLN A 340 15.85 3.42 -6.17
C GLN A 340 15.24 2.27 -5.37
N MET A 341 16.02 1.28 -4.97
CA MET A 341 15.55 0.17 -4.13
C MET A 341 15.08 0.66 -2.75
N GLU A 342 15.77 1.63 -2.16
CA GLU A 342 15.36 2.23 -0.87
C GLU A 342 14.06 3.05 -1.03
N ASN A 343 13.93 3.82 -2.10
CA ASN A 343 12.73 4.59 -2.43
C ASN A 343 11.51 3.72 -2.81
N MET A 344 11.74 2.50 -3.28
CA MET A 344 10.65 1.53 -3.58
C MET A 344 10.10 0.83 -2.33
N GLY A 345 10.52 1.23 -1.14
CA GLY A 345 10.05 0.63 0.13
C GLY A 345 10.88 -0.58 0.58
N GLY A 346 12.09 -0.74 0.01
CA GLY A 346 12.98 -1.86 0.30
C GLY A 346 12.60 -3.16 -0.40
N LEU A 347 13.48 -4.15 -0.29
CA LEU A 347 13.31 -5.46 -0.93
C LEU A 347 12.10 -6.24 -0.36
N SER A 348 11.74 -5.99 0.90
CA SER A 348 10.62 -6.64 1.59
C SER A 348 9.27 -6.35 0.93
N SER A 349 8.99 -5.09 0.57
CA SER A 349 7.72 -4.73 -0.05
C SER A 349 7.51 -5.33 -1.47
N LEU A 350 8.61 -5.70 -2.13
CA LEU A 350 8.56 -6.37 -3.43
C LEU A 350 8.30 -7.87 -3.27
N ILE A 351 8.86 -8.50 -2.25
CA ILE A 351 8.75 -9.93 -2.00
C ILE A 351 7.35 -10.31 -1.51
N ASP A 352 6.75 -9.48 -0.65
CA ASP A 352 5.40 -9.69 -0.13
C ASP A 352 4.31 -9.70 -1.22
N LYS A 353 4.63 -9.17 -2.40
CA LYS A 353 3.73 -9.11 -3.57
C LYS A 353 3.97 -10.21 -4.60
N LEU A 354 5.04 -11.01 -4.46
CA LEU A 354 5.34 -12.10 -5.39
C LEU A 354 4.57 -13.39 -5.04
N PRO A 355 3.89 -14.01 -6.02
CA PRO A 355 3.16 -15.26 -5.79
C PRO A 355 4.12 -16.40 -5.46
N GLY A 356 3.85 -17.15 -4.39
CA GLY A 356 4.58 -18.37 -4.04
C GLY A 356 5.91 -18.17 -3.30
N VAL A 357 6.31 -16.94 -2.99
CA VAL A 357 7.50 -16.65 -2.19
C VAL A 357 7.05 -16.50 -0.72
N GLY A 358 6.82 -17.63 -0.07
CA GLY A 358 6.35 -17.67 1.32
C GLY A 358 7.38 -17.13 2.32
N GLY A 359 6.89 -16.77 3.51
CA GLY A 359 7.54 -16.07 4.62
C GLY A 359 8.98 -16.42 5.03
N ASN A 360 9.55 -17.55 4.61
CA ASN A 360 10.95 -17.88 4.92
C ASN A 360 11.98 -17.05 4.15
N ILE A 361 11.64 -16.54 2.97
CA ILE A 361 12.56 -15.69 2.19
C ILE A 361 12.43 -14.23 2.62
N SER A 362 11.23 -13.78 2.98
CA SER A 362 11.03 -12.43 3.51
C SER A 362 11.73 -12.24 4.86
N GLN A 363 11.70 -13.23 5.75
CA GLN A 363 12.43 -13.18 7.02
C GLN A 363 13.96 -13.17 6.86
N GLN A 364 14.51 -13.89 5.87
CA GLN A 364 15.96 -13.86 5.60
C GLN A 364 16.43 -12.52 5.02
N LEU A 365 15.58 -11.82 4.27
CA LEU A 365 15.92 -10.54 3.63
C LEU A 365 15.60 -9.30 4.49
N GLN A 366 14.75 -9.44 5.51
CA GLN A 366 14.52 -8.45 6.56
C GLN A 366 15.62 -8.43 7.63
N ASN A 367 16.65 -9.27 7.49
CA ASN A 367 17.77 -9.27 8.42
C ASN A 367 18.42 -7.87 8.46
N PRO A 368 18.43 -7.20 9.64
CA PRO A 368 19.00 -5.86 9.81
C PRO A 368 20.45 -5.74 9.31
N GLU A 369 21.17 -6.85 9.26
CA GLU A 369 22.53 -6.95 8.74
C GLU A 369 22.61 -6.64 7.23
N HIS A 370 21.63 -7.09 6.42
CA HIS A 370 21.61 -6.82 4.98
C HIS A 370 21.35 -5.34 4.67
N LEU A 371 20.45 -4.70 5.41
CA LEU A 371 20.20 -3.26 5.29
C LEU A 371 21.42 -2.44 5.71
N LYS A 372 22.09 -2.83 6.80
CA LYS A 372 23.36 -2.21 7.22
C LYS A 372 24.44 -2.37 6.16
N GLN A 373 24.51 -3.53 5.52
CA GLN A 373 25.49 -3.81 4.48
C GLN A 373 25.25 -2.97 3.23
N MET A 374 23.99 -2.79 2.80
CA MET A 374 23.64 -1.89 1.70
C MET A 374 24.01 -0.44 2.02
N LYS A 375 23.64 0.07 3.20
CA LYS A 375 24.02 1.43 3.64
C LYS A 375 25.54 1.64 3.67
N ARG A 376 26.31 0.64 4.10
CA ARG A 376 27.78 0.68 4.05
C ARG A 376 28.29 0.77 2.62
N MET A 377 27.71 0.02 1.67
CA MET A 377 28.10 0.08 0.25
C MET A 377 27.85 1.46 -0.34
N VAL A 378 26.70 2.07 -0.05
CA VAL A 378 26.38 3.44 -0.47
C VAL A 378 27.38 4.43 0.11
N ALA A 379 27.67 4.36 1.42
CA ALA A 379 28.67 5.23 2.08
C ALA A 379 30.07 5.11 1.46
N ILE A 380 30.49 3.90 1.08
CA ILE A 380 31.77 3.67 0.37
C ILE A 380 31.74 4.39 -0.98
N ILE A 381 30.67 4.28 -1.77
CA ILE A 381 30.55 4.93 -3.07
C ILE A 381 30.53 6.45 -2.91
N ASP A 382 29.82 6.97 -1.91
CA ASP A 382 29.73 8.42 -1.64
C ASP A 382 31.08 9.02 -1.20
N SER A 383 31.95 8.23 -0.56
CA SER A 383 33.31 8.63 -0.22
C SER A 383 34.26 8.65 -1.40
N MET A 384 33.87 8.16 -2.58
CA MET A 384 34.66 8.20 -3.80
C MET A 384 34.45 9.52 -4.54
N THR A 385 35.47 9.99 -5.23
CA THR A 385 35.34 11.12 -6.15
C THR A 385 34.52 10.74 -7.38
N PRO A 386 33.87 11.71 -8.09
CA PRO A 386 33.11 11.42 -9.31
C PRO A 386 33.93 10.66 -10.37
N GLN A 387 35.26 10.92 -10.44
CA GLN A 387 36.17 10.24 -11.36
C GLN A 387 36.38 8.76 -10.97
N GLU A 388 36.48 8.47 -9.69
CA GLU A 388 36.65 7.12 -9.16
C GLU A 388 35.37 6.29 -9.30
N ARG A 389 34.19 6.92 -9.17
CA ARG A 389 32.89 6.26 -9.41
C ARG A 389 32.73 5.82 -10.88
N ARG A 390 33.17 6.68 -11.82
CA ARG A 390 33.10 6.41 -13.27
C ARG A 390 34.16 5.48 -13.79
N LYS A 391 35.35 5.49 -13.15
CA LYS A 391 36.50 4.67 -13.53
C LYS A 391 37.09 3.96 -12.30
N PRO A 392 36.45 2.90 -11.81
CA PRO A 392 36.92 2.19 -10.60
C PRO A 392 38.32 1.60 -10.70
N GLU A 393 38.85 1.48 -11.93
CA GLU A 393 40.18 0.93 -12.21
C GLU A 393 41.31 1.82 -11.68
N ILE A 394 41.06 3.12 -11.48
CA ILE A 394 42.04 4.05 -10.92
C ILE A 394 42.20 3.94 -9.41
N ILE A 395 41.36 3.15 -8.72
CA ILE A 395 41.34 3.03 -7.26
C ILE A 395 42.50 2.10 -6.83
N ASN A 396 43.64 2.68 -6.55
CA ASN A 396 44.83 2.01 -6.02
C ASN A 396 44.78 1.87 -4.48
N GLY A 397 45.84 1.31 -3.87
CA GLY A 397 45.89 1.04 -2.43
C GLY A 397 45.73 2.28 -1.54
N SER A 398 46.34 3.44 -1.93
CA SER A 398 46.21 4.68 -1.18
C SER A 398 44.79 5.26 -1.25
N ARG A 399 44.15 5.21 -2.41
CA ARG A 399 42.74 5.63 -2.61
C ARG A 399 41.79 4.75 -1.85
N LYS A 400 41.99 3.42 -1.81
CA LYS A 400 41.20 2.50 -1.00
C LYS A 400 41.24 2.83 0.48
N ARG A 401 42.44 3.18 1.00
CA ARG A 401 42.56 3.62 2.41
C ARG A 401 41.79 4.91 2.69
N ARG A 402 41.91 5.91 1.81
CA ARG A 402 41.17 7.17 1.92
C ARG A 402 39.64 6.96 1.88
N VAL A 403 39.17 6.14 0.93
CA VAL A 403 37.74 5.83 0.79
C VAL A 403 37.21 5.05 2.01
N ALA A 404 37.97 4.08 2.51
CA ALA A 404 37.62 3.33 3.71
C ALA A 404 37.54 4.24 4.94
N SER A 405 38.50 5.12 5.13
CA SER A 405 38.52 6.10 6.22
C SER A 405 37.34 7.07 6.12
N GLY A 406 37.04 7.60 4.93
CA GLY A 406 35.94 8.56 4.69
C GLY A 406 34.54 7.96 4.84
N SER A 407 34.41 6.66 4.61
CA SER A 407 33.11 5.94 4.76
C SER A 407 32.93 5.27 6.13
N GLY A 408 33.94 5.34 7.04
CA GLY A 408 33.90 4.63 8.31
C GLY A 408 33.89 3.10 8.16
N THR A 409 34.46 2.58 7.05
CA THR A 409 34.50 1.13 6.75
C THR A 409 35.96 0.62 6.65
N GLN A 410 36.12 -0.67 6.43
CA GLN A 410 37.43 -1.28 6.28
C GLN A 410 37.84 -1.41 4.80
N ILE A 411 39.15 -1.48 4.52
CA ILE A 411 39.67 -1.70 3.16
C ILE A 411 39.08 -2.97 2.53
N GLN A 412 38.80 -3.97 3.36
CA GLN A 412 38.19 -5.23 2.95
C GLN A 412 36.77 -5.01 2.35
N ASP A 413 35.99 -4.10 2.93
CA ASP A 413 34.64 -3.77 2.44
C ASP A 413 34.73 -3.05 1.10
N VAL A 414 35.68 -2.13 0.93
CA VAL A 414 35.96 -1.48 -0.37
C VAL A 414 36.35 -2.51 -1.43
N ASN A 415 37.23 -3.47 -1.10
CA ASN A 415 37.60 -4.53 -2.02
C ASN A 415 36.41 -5.42 -2.40
N ARG A 416 35.56 -5.75 -1.44
CA ARG A 416 34.34 -6.54 -1.66
C ARG A 416 33.37 -5.84 -2.64
N LEU A 417 33.13 -4.54 -2.42
CA LEU A 417 32.31 -3.72 -3.31
C LEU A 417 32.86 -3.69 -4.75
N LEU A 418 34.15 -3.42 -4.91
CA LEU A 418 34.78 -3.39 -6.23
C LEU A 418 34.73 -4.75 -6.94
N LYS A 419 34.86 -5.86 -6.20
CA LYS A 419 34.72 -7.21 -6.74
C LYS A 419 33.31 -7.50 -7.21
N GLN A 420 32.32 -7.13 -6.39
CA GLN A 420 30.88 -7.29 -6.73
C GLN A 420 30.52 -6.46 -7.97
N HIS A 421 30.93 -5.19 -8.01
CA HIS A 421 30.75 -4.33 -9.17
C HIS A 421 31.34 -4.94 -10.47
N LYS A 422 32.56 -5.46 -10.40
CA LYS A 422 33.20 -6.12 -11.56
C LYS A 422 32.43 -7.37 -12.02
N GLN A 423 31.88 -8.14 -11.10
CA GLN A 423 31.03 -9.30 -11.43
C GLN A 423 29.74 -8.87 -12.11
N MET A 424 29.08 -7.81 -11.61
CA MET A 424 27.86 -7.26 -12.17
C MET A 424 28.09 -6.68 -13.58
N GLN A 425 29.19 -5.96 -13.78
CA GLN A 425 29.60 -5.49 -15.13
C GLN A 425 29.74 -6.64 -16.13
N LYS A 426 30.40 -7.74 -15.72
CA LYS A 426 30.54 -8.94 -16.57
C LYS A 426 29.20 -9.55 -16.92
N MET A 427 28.27 -9.62 -15.96
CA MET A 427 26.93 -10.16 -16.15
C MET A 427 26.11 -9.30 -17.11
N MET A 428 26.10 -7.98 -16.91
CA MET A 428 25.40 -7.05 -17.80
C MET A 428 25.97 -7.03 -19.23
N LYS A 429 27.30 -7.15 -19.37
CA LYS A 429 27.93 -7.26 -20.70
C LYS A 429 27.52 -8.54 -21.43
N LYS A 430 27.30 -9.64 -20.70
CA LYS A 430 26.77 -10.90 -21.26
C LYS A 430 25.30 -10.75 -21.67
N MET A 431 24.46 -10.04 -20.89
CA MET A 431 23.06 -9.79 -21.21
C MET A 431 22.86 -8.84 -22.39
N GLY A 432 23.80 -7.93 -22.65
CA GLY A 432 23.77 -7.02 -23.80
C GLY A 432 23.95 -7.68 -25.18
N ASN A 433 24.40 -8.92 -25.23
CA ASN A 433 24.52 -9.70 -26.46
C ASN A 433 23.17 -10.37 -26.80
N LYS A 434 22.57 -10.02 -27.95
CA LYS A 434 21.29 -10.52 -28.45
C LYS A 434 21.12 -12.05 -28.42
N GLY A 435 22.22 -12.81 -28.52
CA GLY A 435 22.23 -14.28 -28.47
C GLY A 435 22.02 -14.84 -27.06
N ALA A 436 22.56 -14.17 -26.02
CA ALA A 436 22.44 -14.64 -24.65
C ALA A 436 21.03 -14.40 -24.08
N MET A 437 20.36 -13.33 -24.52
CA MET A 437 18.97 -13.03 -24.13
C MET A 437 17.95 -14.06 -24.69
N ARG A 438 18.17 -14.55 -25.91
CA ARG A 438 17.37 -15.66 -26.50
C ARG A 438 17.59 -16.98 -25.75
N GLY A 439 18.85 -17.30 -25.36
CA GLY A 439 19.17 -18.51 -24.61
C GLY A 439 18.56 -18.51 -23.19
N MET A 440 18.56 -17.33 -22.53
CA MET A 440 17.99 -17.20 -21.19
C MET A 440 16.43 -17.25 -21.21
N MET A 441 15.81 -16.69 -22.25
CA MET A 441 14.37 -16.78 -22.48
C MET A 441 13.91 -18.20 -22.81
N GLN A 442 14.74 -18.98 -23.54
CA GLN A 442 14.49 -20.42 -23.80
C GLN A 442 14.69 -21.27 -22.52
N ALA A 443 15.68 -20.97 -21.69
CA ALA A 443 15.92 -21.67 -20.43
C ALA A 443 14.83 -21.37 -19.37
N MET A 444 14.25 -20.16 -19.38
CA MET A 444 13.07 -19.82 -18.56
C MET A 444 11.78 -20.50 -19.09
N LYS A 445 11.60 -20.62 -20.42
CA LYS A 445 10.46 -21.35 -21.00
C LYS A 445 10.48 -22.84 -20.64
N GLY A 446 11.65 -23.47 -20.45
CA GLY A 446 11.77 -24.87 -20.05
C GLY A 446 11.51 -25.14 -18.56
N LYS A 447 11.35 -24.11 -17.72
CA LYS A 447 11.07 -24.23 -16.29
C LYS A 447 9.70 -23.65 -15.86
N MET A 448 8.90 -23.17 -16.81
CA MET A 448 7.53 -22.74 -16.53
C MET A 448 6.54 -23.92 -16.67
N PRO A 449 5.58 -24.07 -15.75
CA PRO A 449 4.49 -25.01 -15.91
C PRO A 449 3.67 -24.68 -17.17
N PRO A 450 3.16 -25.67 -17.91
CA PRO A 450 2.36 -25.43 -19.11
C PRO A 450 1.05 -24.76 -18.72
N GLY A 451 0.76 -23.58 -19.29
CA GLY A 451 -0.57 -22.96 -19.17
C GLY A 451 -0.66 -21.45 -18.90
N MET A 452 0.42 -20.68 -19.00
CA MET A 452 0.28 -19.19 -18.95
C MET A 452 0.26 -18.61 -20.38
N PRO A 453 -0.80 -17.85 -20.76
CA PRO A 453 -0.82 -17.06 -21.98
C PRO A 453 0.04 -15.79 -21.83
N PHE A 454 0.60 -15.32 -22.96
CA PHE A 454 1.35 -14.07 -23.10
C PHE A 454 0.45 -12.86 -23.01
#